data_cdc888d744d8c496445f75f451df479b
#
_entry.id   cdc888d744d8c496445f75f451df479b
#
_cell.length_a   1.000
_cell.length_b   1.000
_cell.length_c   1.000
_cell.angle_alpha   90.00
_cell.angle_beta   90.00
_cell.angle_gamma   90.00
#
_symmetry.space_group_name_H-M   'P 1'
#
loop_
_entity.id
_entity.type
_entity.pdbx_description
1 polymer ?
#
loop_
_entity_poly.entity_id
_entity_poly.type
_entity_poly.pdbx_seq_one_letter_code
_entity_poly.pdbx_strand_id
1 'polypeptide(L)'
;MTNPAPSSRPAASSPSADPAATPPQPPAPRRSWGQALRVYREPASLRMLALGFSAGLPLLLVLGTLSFWLREAGVDRTTIGYLSWVGLAYAFKWVWAPLVDRMPLPWLTRALGRRRSWLLLSQLLVMGGLVGMALHDPRVALAPMVWCALFVAFGSATQDIALDAFRIESADADRQAALAATYQTGYRLAMIWAGAGVLWVAARAESPTASGYQHGAWQAAYLTMAASMLLGAITVLLSREPAPRPLPPARNAAEWLRGALVEPFADFIRRYRWQAALLLALIALYRISDVVMGIMANPFYVDMGYTKDEVAAVSKVFGVVATLAGAFVGGVLSMRLGVMRVLMLGAVLSALSNLLFAWLGQQGHSVPLLMAVVSADNLSGGIASAAFIAYLSSLTNVQYSATQYALFSSMMLLLPKWIAGFSGRFVDAYGYTDFFIGTALLGLPVLLLVALASRVKMAPSA
;
A
#
# COMPACT_ATOMS: atom_id res chain seq x y z
N MET A 1 -14.76 -74.17 -58.18
CA MET A 1 -13.47 -73.47 -58.14
C MET A 1 -13.74 -72.04 -57.65
N THR A 2 -13.70 -71.85 -56.36
CA THR A 2 -13.93 -70.55 -55.72
C THR A 2 -12.73 -70.21 -54.89
N ASN A 3 -12.10 -69.10 -55.23
CA ASN A 3 -10.90 -68.59 -54.59
C ASN A 3 -11.34 -67.83 -53.28
N PRO A 4 -10.71 -68.06 -52.15
CA PRO A 4 -10.98 -67.30 -50.92
C PRO A 4 -10.21 -65.97 -50.90
N ALA A 5 -10.89 -64.90 -50.43
CA ALA A 5 -10.36 -63.57 -50.23
C ALA A 5 -9.32 -63.51 -49.10
N PRO A 6 -8.35 -62.58 -49.14
CA PRO A 6 -7.34 -62.45 -48.10
C PRO A 6 -7.87 -61.67 -46.86
N SER A 7 -7.55 -62.23 -45.68
CA SER A 7 -7.87 -61.66 -44.37
C SER A 7 -7.15 -60.31 -44.14
N SER A 8 -7.92 -59.28 -43.78
CA SER A 8 -7.39 -57.99 -43.33
C SER A 8 -6.73 -58.07 -41.96
N ARG A 9 -5.43 -57.75 -41.88
CA ARG A 9 -4.70 -57.53 -40.65
C ARG A 9 -5.20 -56.21 -39.99
N PRO A 10 -5.37 -56.16 -38.67
CA PRO A 10 -5.63 -54.90 -37.99
C PRO A 10 -4.44 -53.98 -38.05
N ALA A 11 -4.63 -52.71 -38.39
CA ALA A 11 -3.63 -51.64 -38.40
C ALA A 11 -3.09 -51.40 -36.99
N ALA A 12 -1.77 -51.41 -36.85
CA ALA A 12 -1.07 -51.04 -35.62
C ALA A 12 -1.41 -49.61 -35.26
N SER A 13 -1.96 -49.40 -34.06
CA SER A 13 -2.17 -48.09 -33.46
C SER A 13 -0.83 -47.37 -33.31
N SER A 14 -0.67 -46.23 -33.98
CA SER A 14 0.43 -45.29 -33.79
C SER A 14 0.47 -44.82 -32.34
N PRO A 15 1.64 -44.73 -31.68
CA PRO A 15 1.70 -44.14 -30.34
C PRO A 15 1.26 -42.68 -30.41
N SER A 16 0.31 -42.31 -29.56
CA SER A 16 -0.12 -40.94 -29.35
C SER A 16 1.11 -40.08 -28.99
N ALA A 17 1.43 -39.12 -29.85
CA ALA A 17 2.47 -38.13 -29.57
C ALA A 17 2.05 -37.38 -28.29
N ASP A 18 2.90 -37.48 -27.25
CA ASP A 18 2.83 -36.61 -26.08
C ASP A 18 2.75 -35.17 -26.55
N PRO A 19 1.81 -34.33 -25.96
CA PRO A 19 1.77 -32.93 -26.29
C PRO A 19 3.13 -32.31 -25.91
N ALA A 20 3.88 -31.92 -26.95
CA ALA A 20 5.22 -31.36 -26.86
C ALA A 20 5.27 -30.34 -25.71
N ALA A 21 6.10 -30.65 -24.71
CA ALA A 21 6.44 -29.74 -23.65
C ALA A 21 6.91 -28.43 -24.28
N THR A 22 6.16 -27.35 -24.10
CA THR A 22 6.52 -26.02 -24.58
C THR A 22 7.93 -25.71 -24.07
N PRO A 23 8.91 -25.39 -24.93
CA PRO A 23 10.27 -25.13 -24.47
C PRO A 23 10.24 -23.99 -23.44
N PRO A 24 11.08 -24.05 -22.39
CA PRO A 24 11.15 -23.02 -21.37
C PRO A 24 11.42 -21.69 -22.06
N GLN A 25 10.51 -20.71 -21.87
CA GLN A 25 10.70 -19.37 -22.41
C GLN A 25 12.03 -18.82 -21.89
N PRO A 26 12.88 -18.26 -22.76
CA PRO A 26 14.12 -17.67 -22.33
C PRO A 26 13.85 -16.58 -21.30
N PRO A 27 14.70 -16.42 -20.27
CA PRO A 27 14.52 -15.37 -19.28
C PRO A 27 14.45 -14.02 -19.97
N ALA A 28 13.43 -13.21 -19.61
CA ALA A 28 13.20 -11.91 -20.20
C ALA A 28 14.50 -11.08 -20.21
N PRO A 29 14.89 -10.46 -21.32
CA PRO A 29 16.14 -9.73 -21.42
C PRO A 29 16.21 -8.63 -20.37
N ARG A 30 17.32 -8.55 -19.64
CA ARG A 30 17.55 -7.53 -18.62
C ARG A 30 17.53 -6.15 -19.28
N ARG A 31 16.62 -5.28 -18.84
CA ARG A 31 16.53 -3.91 -19.37
C ARG A 31 17.79 -3.11 -19.08
N SER A 32 18.19 -2.25 -20.00
CA SER A 32 19.26 -1.27 -19.79
C SER A 32 18.83 -0.22 -18.75
N TRP A 33 19.79 0.47 -18.13
CA TRP A 33 19.50 1.56 -17.17
C TRP A 33 18.63 2.66 -17.80
N GLY A 34 18.90 3.04 -19.04
CA GLY A 34 18.10 4.03 -19.76
C GLY A 34 16.66 3.59 -20.00
N GLN A 35 16.44 2.30 -20.29
CA GLN A 35 15.09 1.74 -20.43
C GLN A 35 14.34 1.71 -19.09
N ALA A 36 15.02 1.36 -18.01
CA ALA A 36 14.44 1.34 -16.67
C ALA A 36 14.00 2.75 -16.20
N LEU A 37 14.79 3.79 -16.52
CA LEU A 37 14.45 5.18 -16.20
C LEU A 37 13.34 5.75 -17.08
N ARG A 38 13.26 5.33 -18.35
CA ARG A 38 12.22 5.80 -19.28
C ARG A 38 10.81 5.46 -18.82
N VAL A 39 10.61 4.35 -18.09
CA VAL A 39 9.31 3.91 -17.56
C VAL A 39 8.66 4.98 -16.69
N TYR A 40 9.44 5.77 -15.95
CA TYR A 40 8.89 6.85 -15.10
C TYR A 40 8.27 8.01 -15.85
N ARG A 41 8.58 8.17 -17.15
CA ARG A 41 7.98 9.18 -18.04
C ARG A 41 6.79 8.64 -18.85
N GLU A 42 6.49 7.36 -18.72
CA GLU A 42 5.34 6.75 -19.40
C GLU A 42 4.01 7.29 -18.82
N PRO A 43 2.96 7.44 -19.67
CA PRO A 43 1.65 7.90 -19.19
C PRO A 43 1.06 7.04 -18.06
N ALA A 44 1.41 5.75 -18.01
CA ALA A 44 1.00 4.85 -16.92
C ALA A 44 1.59 5.29 -15.57
N SER A 45 2.88 5.64 -15.52
CA SER A 45 3.54 6.13 -14.32
C SER A 45 3.01 7.47 -13.85
N LEU A 46 2.77 8.41 -14.78
CA LEU A 46 2.18 9.71 -14.46
C LEU A 46 0.76 9.58 -13.91
N ARG A 47 -0.05 8.66 -14.46
CA ARG A 47 -1.37 8.33 -13.91
C ARG A 47 -1.27 7.77 -12.50
N MET A 48 -0.30 6.86 -12.25
CA MET A 48 -0.09 6.31 -10.91
C MET A 48 0.36 7.38 -9.91
N LEU A 49 1.15 8.37 -10.33
CA LEU A 49 1.52 9.52 -9.50
C LEU A 49 0.27 10.31 -9.05
N ALA A 50 -0.59 10.68 -10.00
CA ALA A 50 -1.81 11.44 -9.73
C ALA A 50 -2.84 10.65 -8.90
N LEU A 51 -3.03 9.36 -9.21
CA LEU A 51 -3.90 8.48 -8.44
C LEU A 51 -3.35 8.21 -7.04
N GLY A 52 -2.02 8.07 -6.90
CA GLY A 52 -1.34 7.95 -5.61
C GLY A 52 -1.53 9.20 -4.76
N PHE A 53 -1.44 10.40 -5.36
CA PHE A 53 -1.76 11.65 -4.69
C PHE A 53 -3.19 11.65 -4.15
N SER A 54 -4.17 11.29 -4.97
CA SER A 54 -5.56 11.18 -4.53
C SER A 54 -5.75 10.17 -3.39
N ALA A 55 -5.03 9.03 -3.40
CA ALA A 55 -5.13 8.01 -2.36
C ALA A 55 -4.47 8.42 -1.03
N GLY A 56 -3.43 9.24 -1.08
CA GLY A 56 -2.70 9.67 0.11
C GLY A 56 -3.37 10.81 0.91
N LEU A 57 -4.31 11.54 0.28
CA LEU A 57 -4.98 12.68 0.93
C LEU A 57 -5.84 12.27 2.14
N PRO A 58 -6.76 11.28 2.05
CA PRO A 58 -7.79 11.09 3.08
C PRO A 58 -7.24 10.64 4.43
N LEU A 59 -6.18 9.84 4.44
CA LEU A 59 -5.70 9.18 5.67
C LEU A 59 -5.40 10.18 6.79
N LEU A 60 -4.64 11.23 6.49
CA LEU A 60 -4.31 12.26 7.49
C LEU A 60 -5.53 13.15 7.81
N LEU A 61 -6.39 13.39 6.84
CA LEU A 61 -7.58 14.24 7.02
C LEU A 61 -8.63 13.61 7.94
N VAL A 62 -8.64 12.29 8.10
CA VAL A 62 -9.54 11.59 9.03
C VAL A 62 -8.84 11.14 10.32
N LEU A 63 -7.52 11.27 10.43
CA LEU A 63 -6.75 10.91 11.61
C LEU A 63 -5.96 12.09 12.17
N GLY A 64 -4.71 12.28 11.76
CA GLY A 64 -3.81 13.26 12.36
C GLY A 64 -4.29 14.70 12.24
N THR A 65 -4.70 15.13 11.07
CA THR A 65 -5.21 16.49 10.83
C THR A 65 -6.56 16.72 11.52
N LEU A 66 -7.45 15.73 11.46
CA LEU A 66 -8.73 15.80 12.17
C LEU A 66 -8.51 15.92 13.68
N SER A 67 -7.58 15.16 14.25
CA SER A 67 -7.26 15.23 15.68
C SER A 67 -6.79 16.63 16.08
N PHE A 68 -6.00 17.29 15.23
CA PHE A 68 -5.58 18.67 15.45
C PHE A 68 -6.80 19.63 15.45
N TRP A 69 -7.65 19.57 14.41
CA TRP A 69 -8.84 20.38 14.30
C TRP A 69 -9.77 20.22 15.51
N LEU A 70 -10.08 18.96 15.88
CA LEU A 70 -10.95 18.66 17.02
C LEU A 70 -10.37 19.20 18.34
N ARG A 71 -9.03 19.10 18.50
CA ARG A 71 -8.37 19.61 19.69
C ARG A 71 -8.45 21.14 19.79
N GLU A 72 -8.25 21.83 18.68
CA GLU A 72 -8.42 23.30 18.60
C GLU A 72 -9.87 23.73 18.84
N ALA A 73 -10.83 22.93 18.36
CA ALA A 73 -12.24 23.12 18.65
C ALA A 73 -12.63 22.85 20.13
N GLY A 74 -11.69 22.36 20.94
CA GLY A 74 -11.93 22.09 22.37
C GLY A 74 -12.49 20.73 22.68
N VAL A 75 -12.53 19.80 21.72
CA VAL A 75 -12.93 18.41 21.94
C VAL A 75 -11.91 17.72 22.86
N ASP A 76 -12.40 16.93 23.81
CA ASP A 76 -11.56 16.22 24.77
C ASP A 76 -10.72 15.13 24.15
N ARG A 77 -9.57 14.80 24.78
CA ARG A 77 -8.59 13.83 24.25
C ARG A 77 -9.14 12.41 24.15
N THR A 78 -10.03 12.03 25.07
CA THR A 78 -10.65 10.70 25.10
C THR A 78 -11.55 10.51 23.88
N THR A 79 -12.39 11.49 23.57
CA THR A 79 -13.23 11.49 22.37
C THR A 79 -12.38 11.46 21.10
N ILE A 80 -11.31 12.25 21.02
CA ILE A 80 -10.36 12.21 19.89
C ILE A 80 -9.73 10.82 19.77
N GLY A 81 -9.39 10.19 20.89
CA GLY A 81 -8.86 8.82 20.92
C GLY A 81 -9.84 7.83 20.30
N TYR A 82 -11.10 7.85 20.69
CA TYR A 82 -12.14 6.98 20.10
C TYR A 82 -12.35 7.24 18.61
N LEU A 83 -12.29 8.50 18.17
CA LEU A 83 -12.44 8.86 16.76
C LEU A 83 -11.30 8.30 15.89
N SER A 84 -10.15 8.02 16.46
CA SER A 84 -9.05 7.33 15.73
C SER A 84 -9.46 5.94 15.22
N TRP A 85 -10.50 5.32 15.81
CA TRP A 85 -11.05 4.04 15.32
C TRP A 85 -11.67 4.13 13.93
N VAL A 86 -11.95 5.31 13.42
CA VAL A 86 -12.26 5.52 11.99
C VAL A 86 -11.20 4.88 11.09
N GLY A 87 -9.95 4.87 11.54
CA GLY A 87 -8.84 4.21 10.86
C GLY A 87 -8.94 2.68 10.77
N LEU A 88 -9.83 2.01 11.53
CA LEU A 88 -10.05 0.56 11.44
C LEU A 88 -10.62 0.15 10.09
N ALA A 89 -11.32 1.04 9.37
CA ALA A 89 -11.80 0.77 8.01
C ALA A 89 -10.66 0.27 7.09
N TYR A 90 -9.47 0.83 7.23
CA TYR A 90 -8.31 0.42 6.43
C TYR A 90 -7.77 -0.98 6.79
N ALA A 91 -7.94 -1.41 8.04
CA ALA A 91 -7.51 -2.75 8.47
C ALA A 91 -8.50 -3.83 8.04
N PHE A 92 -9.79 -3.50 7.91
CA PHE A 92 -10.85 -4.45 7.56
C PHE A 92 -11.24 -4.40 6.07
N LYS A 93 -10.56 -3.61 5.24
CA LYS A 93 -10.91 -3.43 3.82
C LYS A 93 -11.00 -4.75 3.02
N TRP A 94 -10.29 -5.78 3.42
CA TRP A 94 -10.33 -7.11 2.80
C TRP A 94 -11.71 -7.78 2.87
N VAL A 95 -12.55 -7.39 3.83
CA VAL A 95 -13.90 -7.96 4.02
C VAL A 95 -14.80 -7.63 2.83
N TRP A 96 -14.72 -6.40 2.30
CA TRP A 96 -15.55 -5.98 1.15
C TRP A 96 -14.78 -5.90 -0.17
N ALA A 97 -13.49 -6.18 -0.18
CA ALA A 97 -12.70 -6.26 -1.41
C ALA A 97 -13.30 -7.20 -2.48
N PRO A 98 -13.93 -8.36 -2.12
CA PRO A 98 -14.61 -9.22 -3.08
C PRO A 98 -15.72 -8.52 -3.85
N LEU A 99 -16.38 -7.51 -3.27
CA LEU A 99 -17.40 -6.71 -3.97
C LEU A 99 -16.79 -5.93 -5.12
N VAL A 100 -15.61 -5.33 -4.88
CA VAL A 100 -14.86 -4.57 -5.89
C VAL A 100 -14.40 -5.45 -7.05
N ASP A 101 -14.11 -6.74 -6.78
CA ASP A 101 -13.74 -7.71 -7.82
C ASP A 101 -14.92 -8.18 -8.68
N ARG A 102 -16.11 -8.32 -8.08
CA ARG A 102 -17.21 -9.03 -8.73
C ARG A 102 -18.43 -8.17 -9.04
N MET A 103 -18.72 -7.15 -8.24
CA MET A 103 -19.94 -6.39 -8.36
C MET A 103 -19.80 -5.27 -9.40
N PRO A 104 -20.57 -5.31 -10.50
CA PRO A 104 -20.65 -4.18 -11.40
C PRO A 104 -21.50 -3.07 -10.76
N LEU A 105 -21.04 -1.83 -10.87
CA LEU A 105 -21.84 -0.67 -10.47
C LEU A 105 -22.81 -0.33 -11.59
N PRO A 106 -24.15 -0.27 -11.32
CA PRO A 106 -25.13 0.08 -12.33
C PRO A 106 -24.74 1.38 -13.04
N TRP A 107 -24.92 1.44 -14.35
CA TRP A 107 -24.65 2.59 -15.23
C TRP A 107 -23.17 2.94 -15.36
N LEU A 108 -22.41 3.10 -14.23
CA LEU A 108 -21.01 3.47 -14.24
C LEU A 108 -20.13 2.41 -14.92
N THR A 109 -20.34 1.13 -14.60
CA THR A 109 -19.51 0.05 -15.18
C THR A 109 -19.71 -0.09 -16.68
N ARG A 110 -20.92 0.21 -17.20
CA ARG A 110 -21.17 0.23 -18.65
C ARG A 110 -20.41 1.37 -19.35
N ALA A 111 -20.32 2.53 -18.70
CA ALA A 111 -19.69 3.72 -19.26
C ALA A 111 -18.16 3.73 -19.10
N LEU A 112 -17.65 3.30 -17.95
CA LEU A 112 -16.25 3.49 -17.59
C LEU A 112 -15.46 2.17 -17.47
N GLY A 113 -16.11 1.04 -17.37
CA GLY A 113 -15.50 -0.23 -16.97
C GLY A 113 -15.53 -0.43 -15.47
N ARG A 114 -15.16 -1.62 -14.99
CA ARG A 114 -15.32 -2.03 -13.59
C ARG A 114 -14.40 -1.26 -12.65
N ARG A 115 -13.11 -1.21 -12.92
CA ARG A 115 -12.10 -0.60 -12.02
C ARG A 115 -12.26 0.90 -11.92
N ARG A 116 -12.45 1.56 -13.06
CA ARG A 116 -12.63 3.00 -13.09
C ARG A 116 -13.92 3.43 -12.39
N SER A 117 -14.97 2.63 -12.47
CA SER A 117 -16.25 2.90 -11.79
C SER A 117 -16.10 2.87 -10.27
N TRP A 118 -15.44 1.84 -9.73
CA TRP A 118 -15.16 1.76 -8.29
C TRP A 118 -14.22 2.86 -7.81
N LEU A 119 -13.17 3.21 -8.60
CA LEU A 119 -12.29 4.33 -8.30
C LEU A 119 -13.05 5.65 -8.25
N LEU A 120 -13.87 5.93 -9.26
CA LEU A 120 -14.63 7.18 -9.31
C LEU A 120 -15.64 7.27 -8.15
N LEU A 121 -16.38 6.19 -7.90
CA LEU A 121 -17.34 6.14 -6.79
C LEU A 121 -16.64 6.40 -5.45
N SER A 122 -15.53 5.73 -5.19
CA SER A 122 -14.78 5.90 -3.94
C SER A 122 -14.24 7.31 -3.78
N GLN A 123 -13.74 7.93 -4.85
CA GLN A 123 -13.28 9.31 -4.83
C GLN A 123 -14.42 10.31 -4.59
N LEU A 124 -15.59 10.08 -5.17
CA LEU A 124 -16.78 10.90 -4.92
C LEU A 124 -17.27 10.77 -3.46
N LEU A 125 -17.20 9.56 -2.88
CA LEU A 125 -17.48 9.34 -1.46
C LEU A 125 -16.51 10.12 -0.56
N VAL A 126 -15.21 10.07 -0.87
CA VAL A 126 -14.19 10.84 -0.14
C VAL A 126 -14.45 12.34 -0.27
N MET A 127 -14.68 12.84 -1.49
CA MET A 127 -14.99 14.27 -1.72
C MET A 127 -16.24 14.71 -0.95
N GLY A 128 -17.33 13.94 -1.08
CA GLY A 128 -18.59 14.25 -0.39
C GLY A 128 -18.43 14.22 1.13
N GLY A 129 -17.71 13.25 1.65
CA GLY A 129 -17.39 13.15 3.08
C GLY A 129 -16.53 14.32 3.58
N LEU A 130 -15.50 14.73 2.84
CA LEU A 130 -14.67 15.91 3.17
C LEU A 130 -15.49 17.21 3.14
N VAL A 131 -16.36 17.39 2.14
CA VAL A 131 -17.30 18.51 2.08
C VAL A 131 -18.25 18.46 3.29
N GLY A 132 -18.79 17.28 3.61
CA GLY A 132 -19.64 17.11 4.80
C GLY A 132 -18.90 17.48 6.08
N MET A 133 -17.64 17.04 6.27
CA MET A 133 -16.82 17.46 7.42
C MET A 133 -16.62 18.97 7.45
N ALA A 134 -16.33 19.59 6.30
CA ALA A 134 -16.12 21.04 6.20
C ALA A 134 -17.36 21.86 6.61
N LEU A 135 -18.56 21.35 6.36
CA LEU A 135 -19.81 22.03 6.65
C LEU A 135 -20.29 21.92 8.12
N HIS A 136 -19.70 20.98 8.90
CA HIS A 136 -20.08 20.74 10.28
C HIS A 136 -19.04 21.30 11.27
N ASP A 137 -19.47 22.21 12.16
CA ASP A 137 -18.62 22.64 13.25
C ASP A 137 -18.63 21.55 14.36
N PRO A 138 -17.46 20.99 14.73
CA PRO A 138 -17.37 19.96 15.77
C PRO A 138 -17.86 20.42 17.14
N ARG A 139 -17.89 21.74 17.42
CA ARG A 139 -18.44 22.28 18.66
C ARG A 139 -19.96 22.12 18.76
N VAL A 140 -20.64 22.09 17.63
CA VAL A 140 -22.10 22.05 17.54
C VAL A 140 -22.61 20.71 17.05
N ALA A 141 -21.94 20.13 16.08
CA ALA A 141 -22.41 18.97 15.33
C ALA A 141 -21.31 17.88 15.16
N LEU A 142 -20.74 17.42 16.28
CA LEU A 142 -19.67 16.41 16.26
C LEU A 142 -20.13 15.08 15.64
N ALA A 143 -21.33 14.58 15.97
CA ALA A 143 -21.80 13.30 15.48
C ALA A 143 -21.97 13.25 13.95
N PRO A 144 -22.62 14.23 13.26
CA PRO A 144 -22.64 14.28 11.80
C PRO A 144 -21.25 14.35 11.18
N MET A 145 -20.32 15.12 11.79
CA MET A 145 -18.93 15.19 11.33
C MET A 145 -18.23 13.83 11.40
N VAL A 146 -18.44 13.05 12.48
CA VAL A 146 -17.88 11.69 12.63
C VAL A 146 -18.42 10.75 11.55
N TRP A 147 -19.72 10.82 11.24
CA TRP A 147 -20.28 10.04 10.14
C TRP A 147 -19.64 10.40 8.80
N CYS A 148 -19.42 11.69 8.54
CA CYS A 148 -18.70 12.14 7.36
C CYS A 148 -17.26 11.59 7.32
N ALA A 149 -16.55 11.61 8.46
CA ALA A 149 -15.20 11.04 8.56
C ALA A 149 -15.19 9.52 8.32
N LEU A 150 -16.20 8.78 8.78
CA LEU A 150 -16.39 7.36 8.48
C LEU A 150 -16.62 7.12 6.99
N PHE A 151 -17.43 7.95 6.32
CA PHE A 151 -17.62 7.89 4.87
C PHE A 151 -16.30 8.15 4.13
N VAL A 152 -15.51 9.13 4.57
CA VAL A 152 -14.17 9.38 3.99
C VAL A 152 -13.28 8.16 4.17
N ALA A 153 -13.21 7.57 5.36
CA ALA A 153 -12.35 6.42 5.64
C ALA A 153 -12.77 5.17 4.84
N PHE A 154 -14.08 4.91 4.77
CA PHE A 154 -14.62 3.80 3.97
C PHE A 154 -14.39 4.02 2.47
N GLY A 155 -14.66 5.23 1.97
CA GLY A 155 -14.38 5.63 0.58
C GLY A 155 -12.90 5.49 0.25
N SER A 156 -12.02 5.97 1.12
CA SER A 156 -10.57 5.88 0.94
C SER A 156 -10.07 4.43 0.96
N ALA A 157 -10.52 3.60 1.90
CA ALA A 157 -10.17 2.19 1.93
C ALA A 157 -10.67 1.44 0.68
N THR A 158 -11.84 1.81 0.15
CA THR A 158 -12.39 1.28 -1.11
C THR A 158 -11.58 1.77 -2.31
N GLN A 159 -11.15 3.03 -2.29
CA GLN A 159 -10.25 3.59 -3.29
C GLN A 159 -8.93 2.82 -3.34
N ASP A 160 -8.33 2.51 -2.18
CA ASP A 160 -7.11 1.72 -2.11
C ASP A 160 -7.27 0.34 -2.76
N ILE A 161 -8.37 -0.37 -2.44
CA ILE A 161 -8.68 -1.68 -3.05
C ILE A 161 -8.77 -1.57 -4.58
N ALA A 162 -9.56 -0.62 -5.07
CA ALA A 162 -9.80 -0.46 -6.51
C ALA A 162 -8.54 0.00 -7.25
N LEU A 163 -7.74 0.88 -6.63
CA LEU A 163 -6.50 1.42 -7.20
C LEU A 163 -5.39 0.38 -7.26
N ASP A 164 -5.23 -0.42 -6.21
CA ASP A 164 -4.25 -1.51 -6.21
C ASP A 164 -4.58 -2.53 -7.30
N ALA A 165 -5.87 -2.90 -7.44
CA ALA A 165 -6.32 -3.78 -8.51
C ALA A 165 -6.12 -3.16 -9.90
N PHE A 166 -6.48 -1.87 -10.07
CA PHE A 166 -6.26 -1.14 -11.32
C PHE A 166 -4.77 -1.11 -11.69
N ARG A 167 -3.86 -0.88 -10.72
CA ARG A 167 -2.41 -0.89 -10.94
C ARG A 167 -1.92 -2.26 -11.39
N ILE A 168 -2.35 -3.33 -10.71
CA ILE A 168 -1.95 -4.71 -11.01
C ILE A 168 -2.41 -5.11 -12.41
N GLU A 169 -3.65 -4.76 -12.78
CA GLU A 169 -4.23 -5.10 -14.07
C GLU A 169 -3.72 -4.23 -15.24
N SER A 170 -3.12 -3.07 -14.95
CA SER A 170 -2.69 -2.09 -15.96
C SER A 170 -1.31 -2.33 -16.56
N ALA A 171 -0.48 -3.22 -15.98
CA ALA A 171 0.87 -3.43 -16.45
C ALA A 171 1.44 -4.80 -16.07
N ASP A 172 2.42 -5.24 -16.85
CA ASP A 172 3.15 -6.48 -16.63
C ASP A 172 3.98 -6.46 -15.33
N ALA A 173 4.33 -7.65 -14.83
CA ALA A 173 5.02 -7.82 -13.56
C ALA A 173 6.35 -7.05 -13.46
N ASP A 174 7.07 -6.90 -14.55
CA ASP A 174 8.36 -6.19 -14.61
C ASP A 174 8.24 -4.66 -14.43
N ARG A 175 7.04 -4.09 -14.66
CA ARG A 175 6.76 -2.65 -14.48
C ARG A 175 6.12 -2.33 -13.12
N GLN A 176 5.64 -3.34 -12.39
CA GLN A 176 4.92 -3.13 -11.12
C GLN A 176 5.75 -2.37 -10.08
N ALA A 177 7.08 -2.61 -10.03
CA ALA A 177 7.95 -1.90 -9.09
C ALA A 177 8.03 -0.39 -9.38
N ALA A 178 8.12 0.01 -10.67
CA ALA A 178 8.14 1.41 -11.06
C ALA A 178 6.79 2.09 -10.84
N LEU A 179 5.69 1.41 -11.16
CA LEU A 179 4.34 1.90 -10.88
C LEU A 179 4.10 2.04 -9.38
N ALA A 180 4.59 1.10 -8.57
CA ALA A 180 4.53 1.18 -7.12
C ALA A 180 5.32 2.38 -6.59
N ALA A 181 6.53 2.63 -7.11
CA ALA A 181 7.36 3.76 -6.71
C ALA A 181 6.68 5.11 -7.06
N THR A 182 6.10 5.25 -8.25
CA THR A 182 5.38 6.47 -8.64
C THR A 182 4.09 6.66 -7.85
N TYR A 183 3.35 5.59 -7.57
CA TYR A 183 2.20 5.60 -6.67
C TYR A 183 2.60 6.09 -5.28
N GLN A 184 3.64 5.51 -4.68
CA GLN A 184 4.13 5.91 -3.35
C GLN A 184 4.63 7.35 -3.32
N THR A 185 5.24 7.83 -4.40
CA THR A 185 5.65 9.23 -4.52
C THR A 185 4.43 10.16 -4.45
N GLY A 186 3.40 9.88 -5.25
CA GLY A 186 2.14 10.63 -5.21
C GLY A 186 1.50 10.61 -3.81
N TYR A 187 1.45 9.43 -3.20
CA TYR A 187 0.90 9.24 -1.86
C TYR A 187 1.63 10.08 -0.80
N ARG A 188 2.97 10.12 -0.83
CA ARG A 188 3.77 10.94 0.11
C ARG A 188 3.59 12.44 -0.12
N LEU A 189 3.52 12.89 -1.38
CA LEU A 189 3.23 14.29 -1.69
C LEU A 189 1.86 14.71 -1.13
N ALA A 190 0.86 13.84 -1.28
CA ALA A 190 -0.47 14.06 -0.71
C ALA A 190 -0.46 14.12 0.84
N MET A 191 0.31 13.26 1.49
CA MET A 191 0.46 13.31 2.96
C MET A 191 1.04 14.65 3.43
N ILE A 192 2.02 15.21 2.71
CA ILE A 192 2.56 16.54 3.01
C ILE A 192 1.46 17.59 2.83
N TRP A 193 0.69 17.53 1.75
CA TRP A 193 -0.39 18.45 1.46
C TRP A 193 -1.54 18.35 2.48
N ALA A 194 -1.97 17.14 2.82
CA ALA A 194 -3.01 16.87 3.82
C ALA A 194 -2.57 17.13 5.27
N GLY A 195 -1.28 17.15 5.56
CA GLY A 195 -0.74 17.46 6.87
C GLY A 195 -0.36 18.94 7.01
N ALA A 196 0.67 19.38 6.28
CA ALA A 196 1.18 20.74 6.37
C ALA A 196 0.36 21.73 5.52
N GLY A 197 -0.03 21.33 4.30
CA GLY A 197 -0.79 22.20 3.40
C GLY A 197 -2.15 22.57 3.92
N VAL A 198 -2.88 21.64 4.55
CA VAL A 198 -4.18 21.91 5.14
C VAL A 198 -4.08 22.93 6.29
N LEU A 199 -3.08 22.82 7.15
CA LEU A 199 -2.82 23.77 8.23
C LEU A 199 -2.44 25.16 7.68
N TRP A 200 -1.64 25.18 6.62
CA TRP A 200 -1.28 26.40 5.93
C TRP A 200 -2.50 27.13 5.33
N VAL A 201 -3.42 26.37 4.72
CA VAL A 201 -4.68 26.94 4.19
C VAL A 201 -5.56 27.47 5.33
N ALA A 202 -5.71 26.68 6.42
CA ALA A 202 -6.47 27.10 7.59
C ALA A 202 -5.91 28.41 8.17
N ALA A 203 -4.61 28.47 8.44
CA ALA A 203 -3.96 29.66 8.99
C ALA A 203 -4.08 30.90 8.08
N ARG A 204 -4.13 30.72 6.74
CA ARG A 204 -4.35 31.80 5.78
C ARG A 204 -5.81 32.30 5.74
N ALA A 205 -6.75 31.41 6.08
CA ALA A 205 -8.18 31.70 6.09
C ALA A 205 -8.66 32.23 7.44
N GLU A 206 -7.83 32.25 8.48
CA GLU A 206 -8.13 32.88 9.77
C GLU A 206 -8.23 34.39 9.61
N SER A 207 -9.25 34.96 10.26
CA SER A 207 -9.41 36.43 10.38
C SER A 207 -8.43 36.98 11.42
N PRO A 208 -7.58 37.97 11.08
CA PRO A 208 -6.62 38.55 12.02
C PRO A 208 -7.27 39.23 13.24
N THR A 209 -8.55 39.57 13.14
CA THR A 209 -9.32 40.30 14.18
C THR A 209 -10.04 39.36 15.14
N ALA A 210 -10.19 38.07 14.82
CA ALA A 210 -10.86 37.10 15.67
C ALA A 210 -9.82 36.32 16.50
N SER A 211 -10.06 36.18 17.79
CA SER A 211 -9.23 35.36 18.68
C SER A 211 -9.84 33.98 18.89
N GLY A 212 -9.00 32.94 18.83
CA GLY A 212 -9.40 31.57 19.11
C GLY A 212 -9.89 30.79 17.87
N TYR A 213 -10.54 29.68 18.13
CA TYR A 213 -11.02 28.76 17.10
C TYR A 213 -11.95 29.39 16.08
N GLN A 214 -11.69 29.19 14.81
CA GLN A 214 -12.50 29.68 13.69
C GLN A 214 -12.91 28.52 12.77
N HIS A 215 -14.18 28.10 12.83
CA HIS A 215 -14.70 27.04 11.96
C HIS A 215 -14.53 27.38 10.48
N GLY A 216 -14.75 28.64 10.06
CA GLY A 216 -14.59 29.04 8.64
C GLY A 216 -13.20 28.80 8.06
N ALA A 217 -12.16 28.90 8.87
CA ALA A 217 -10.78 28.59 8.45
C ALA A 217 -10.62 27.10 8.14
N TRP A 218 -11.12 26.23 8.99
CA TRP A 218 -11.12 24.78 8.78
C TRP A 218 -12.04 24.36 7.64
N GLN A 219 -13.19 25.04 7.48
CA GLN A 219 -14.08 24.85 6.35
C GLN A 219 -13.34 25.11 5.03
N ALA A 220 -12.67 26.24 4.88
CA ALA A 220 -11.88 26.58 3.70
C ALA A 220 -10.78 25.54 3.44
N ALA A 221 -10.09 25.08 4.50
CA ALA A 221 -9.04 24.09 4.40
C ALA A 221 -9.56 22.74 3.91
N TYR A 222 -10.64 22.21 4.49
CA TYR A 222 -11.20 20.92 4.08
C TYR A 222 -11.88 20.97 2.71
N LEU A 223 -12.50 22.08 2.32
CA LEU A 223 -13.00 22.28 0.95
C LEU A 223 -11.86 22.31 -0.07
N THR A 224 -10.73 22.90 0.28
CA THR A 224 -9.51 22.86 -0.57
C THR A 224 -8.99 21.43 -0.73
N MET A 225 -9.01 20.63 0.36
CA MET A 225 -8.62 19.22 0.29
C MET A 225 -9.61 18.40 -0.56
N ALA A 226 -10.92 18.65 -0.42
CA ALA A 226 -11.95 18.04 -1.27
C ALA A 226 -11.74 18.39 -2.74
N ALA A 227 -11.46 19.66 -3.06
CA ALA A 227 -11.14 20.09 -4.42
C ALA A 227 -9.86 19.43 -4.97
N SER A 228 -8.86 19.19 -4.12
CA SER A 228 -7.63 18.49 -4.51
C SER A 228 -7.87 17.05 -4.95
N MET A 229 -8.96 16.40 -4.48
CA MET A 229 -9.38 15.07 -4.95
C MET A 229 -9.83 15.06 -6.41
N LEU A 230 -10.19 16.21 -7.01
CA LEU A 230 -10.53 16.32 -8.43
C LEU A 230 -9.40 15.85 -9.33
N LEU A 231 -8.14 16.01 -8.92
CA LEU A 231 -6.99 15.49 -9.66
C LEU A 231 -7.12 13.97 -9.90
N GLY A 232 -7.53 13.22 -8.87
CA GLY A 232 -7.78 11.79 -9.00
C GLY A 232 -8.97 11.47 -9.87
N ALA A 233 -10.11 12.16 -9.67
CA ALA A 233 -11.33 11.95 -10.46
C ALA A 233 -11.11 12.21 -11.96
N ILE A 234 -10.46 13.32 -12.30
CA ILE A 234 -10.08 13.65 -13.68
C ILE A 234 -9.14 12.59 -14.24
N THR A 235 -8.14 12.15 -13.45
CA THR A 235 -7.21 11.10 -13.88
C THR A 235 -7.94 9.78 -14.17
N VAL A 236 -8.92 9.38 -13.35
CA VAL A 236 -9.74 8.19 -13.59
C VAL A 236 -10.53 8.33 -14.88
N LEU A 237 -11.15 9.49 -15.12
CA LEU A 237 -11.93 9.73 -16.35
C LEU A 237 -11.07 9.70 -17.62
N LEU A 238 -9.84 10.19 -17.54
CA LEU A 238 -8.89 10.19 -18.66
C LEU A 238 -8.12 8.86 -18.80
N SER A 239 -8.21 7.96 -17.83
CA SER A 239 -7.55 6.66 -17.87
C SER A 239 -8.29 5.68 -18.77
N ARG A 240 -7.56 4.67 -19.27
CA ARG A 240 -8.16 3.53 -19.96
C ARG A 240 -8.47 2.42 -18.95
N GLU A 241 -9.63 1.78 -19.09
CA GLU A 241 -9.94 0.58 -18.31
C GLU A 241 -8.96 -0.53 -18.67
N PRO A 242 -8.39 -1.26 -17.69
CA PRO A 242 -7.61 -2.47 -17.96
C PRO A 242 -8.45 -3.50 -18.72
N ALA A 243 -7.79 -4.37 -19.47
CA ALA A 243 -8.47 -5.42 -20.23
C ALA A 243 -9.35 -6.27 -19.30
N PRO A 244 -10.66 -6.42 -19.60
CA PRO A 244 -11.56 -7.17 -18.74
C PRO A 244 -11.16 -8.65 -18.74
N ARG A 245 -10.99 -9.23 -17.57
CA ARG A 245 -10.86 -10.67 -17.39
C ARG A 245 -12.14 -11.18 -16.74
N PRO A 246 -13.06 -11.78 -17.53
CA PRO A 246 -14.34 -12.21 -17.02
C PRO A 246 -14.18 -13.34 -16.00
N LEU A 247 -14.76 -13.14 -14.83
CA LEU A 247 -14.95 -14.23 -13.86
C LEU A 247 -16.05 -15.17 -14.36
N PRO A 248 -15.98 -16.48 -14.06
CA PRO A 248 -17.05 -17.40 -14.41
C PRO A 248 -18.41 -16.90 -13.89
N PRO A 249 -19.46 -16.94 -14.70
CA PRO A 249 -20.79 -16.53 -14.27
C PRO A 249 -21.29 -17.45 -13.14
N ALA A 250 -21.76 -16.86 -12.03
CA ALA A 250 -22.35 -17.61 -10.93
C ALA A 250 -23.82 -17.94 -11.26
N ARG A 251 -24.24 -19.19 -11.04
CA ARG A 251 -25.59 -19.66 -11.30
C ARG A 251 -26.59 -19.28 -10.20
N ASN A 252 -26.08 -19.07 -8.97
CA ASN A 252 -26.90 -18.72 -7.82
C ASN A 252 -26.08 -17.88 -6.81
N ALA A 253 -26.77 -17.32 -5.80
CA ALA A 253 -26.14 -16.49 -4.76
C ALA A 253 -25.07 -17.24 -3.94
N ALA A 254 -25.26 -18.52 -3.67
CA ALA A 254 -24.30 -19.34 -2.92
C ALA A 254 -23.00 -19.55 -3.72
N GLU A 255 -23.12 -19.83 -5.02
CA GLU A 255 -21.98 -19.94 -5.92
C GLU A 255 -21.25 -18.60 -6.08
N TRP A 256 -22.01 -17.49 -6.15
CA TRP A 256 -21.45 -16.14 -6.16
C TRP A 256 -20.65 -15.85 -4.90
N LEU A 257 -21.23 -16.12 -3.71
CA LEU A 257 -20.56 -15.96 -2.40
C LEU A 257 -19.31 -16.84 -2.29
N ARG A 258 -19.42 -18.10 -2.65
CA ARG A 258 -18.28 -19.01 -2.66
C ARG A 258 -17.17 -18.51 -3.58
N GLY A 259 -17.51 -18.11 -4.78
CA GLY A 259 -16.57 -17.56 -5.74
C GLY A 259 -15.97 -16.21 -5.31
N ALA A 260 -16.70 -15.39 -4.55
CA ALA A 260 -16.22 -14.10 -4.07
C ALA A 260 -15.33 -14.23 -2.84
N LEU A 261 -15.68 -15.12 -1.89
CA LEU A 261 -15.00 -15.22 -0.60
C LEU A 261 -14.01 -16.39 -0.54
N VAL A 262 -14.36 -17.56 -1.09
CA VAL A 262 -13.54 -18.78 -0.96
C VAL A 262 -12.54 -18.94 -2.10
N GLU A 263 -12.97 -18.70 -3.34
CA GLU A 263 -12.14 -18.96 -4.52
C GLU A 263 -10.83 -18.15 -4.55
N PRO A 264 -10.76 -16.86 -4.14
CA PRO A 264 -9.49 -16.13 -4.11
C PRO A 264 -8.45 -16.77 -3.20
N PHE A 265 -8.87 -17.31 -2.05
CA PHE A 265 -7.99 -18.02 -1.13
C PHE A 265 -7.64 -19.42 -1.63
N ALA A 266 -8.63 -20.15 -2.11
CA ALA A 266 -8.44 -21.49 -2.68
C ALA A 266 -7.52 -21.44 -3.91
N ASP A 267 -7.66 -20.42 -4.77
CA ASP A 267 -6.78 -20.19 -5.91
C ASP A 267 -5.31 -20.02 -5.46
N PHE A 268 -5.07 -19.16 -4.47
CA PHE A 268 -3.73 -18.96 -3.94
C PHE A 268 -3.13 -20.25 -3.36
N ILE A 269 -3.91 -20.98 -2.55
CA ILE A 269 -3.46 -22.25 -1.96
C ILE A 269 -3.24 -23.32 -3.06
N ARG A 270 -4.10 -23.41 -4.06
CA ARG A 270 -3.93 -24.35 -5.19
C ARG A 270 -2.69 -24.06 -6.01
N ARG A 271 -2.39 -22.79 -6.27
CA ARG A 271 -1.19 -22.38 -7.05
C ARG A 271 0.12 -22.69 -6.32
N TYR A 272 0.16 -22.43 -5.01
CA TYR A 272 1.41 -22.54 -4.25
C TYR A 272 1.46 -23.76 -3.30
N ARG A 273 0.34 -24.45 -3.07
CA ARG A 273 0.24 -25.66 -2.22
C ARG A 273 0.87 -25.41 -0.83
N TRP A 274 1.76 -26.26 -0.35
CA TRP A 274 2.44 -26.07 0.94
C TRP A 274 3.33 -24.82 0.98
N GLN A 275 3.83 -24.36 -0.18
CA GLN A 275 4.61 -23.13 -0.27
C GLN A 275 3.79 -21.88 0.04
N ALA A 276 2.46 -21.94 -0.03
CA ALA A 276 1.56 -20.85 0.35
C ALA A 276 1.82 -20.39 1.79
N ALA A 277 2.08 -21.31 2.72
CA ALA A 277 2.39 -20.96 4.10
C ALA A 277 3.69 -20.15 4.22
N LEU A 278 4.74 -20.53 3.46
CA LEU A 278 6.00 -19.78 3.40
C LEU A 278 5.80 -18.36 2.86
N LEU A 279 5.01 -18.23 1.79
CA LEU A 279 4.75 -16.93 1.17
C LEU A 279 3.91 -16.03 2.08
N LEU A 280 2.89 -16.58 2.75
CA LEU A 280 2.09 -15.85 3.72
C LEU A 280 2.90 -15.45 4.96
N ALA A 281 3.79 -16.31 5.45
CA ALA A 281 4.72 -15.97 6.52
C ALA A 281 5.66 -14.81 6.11
N LEU A 282 6.19 -14.84 4.89
CA LEU A 282 6.99 -13.74 4.35
C LEU A 282 6.17 -12.44 4.28
N ILE A 283 4.94 -12.48 3.78
CA ILE A 283 4.05 -11.32 3.72
C ILE A 283 3.81 -10.74 5.13
N ALA A 284 3.50 -11.60 6.11
CA ALA A 284 3.18 -11.17 7.46
C ALA A 284 4.40 -10.60 8.22
N LEU A 285 5.61 -11.07 7.91
CA LEU A 285 6.81 -10.73 8.67
C LEU A 285 7.72 -9.71 7.98
N TYR A 286 7.62 -9.50 6.67
CA TYR A 286 8.58 -8.68 5.92
C TYR A 286 8.78 -7.28 6.50
N ARG A 287 7.72 -6.65 6.97
CA ARG A 287 7.74 -5.29 7.53
C ARG A 287 7.89 -5.24 9.06
N ILE A 288 8.13 -6.38 9.72
CA ILE A 288 8.11 -6.45 11.19
C ILE A 288 9.20 -5.58 11.82
N SER A 289 10.39 -5.62 11.30
CA SER A 289 11.56 -4.84 11.76
C SER A 289 11.28 -3.33 11.71
N ASP A 290 10.81 -2.82 10.54
CA ASP A 290 10.47 -1.41 10.33
C ASP A 290 9.32 -0.93 11.22
N VAL A 291 8.22 -1.70 11.26
CA VAL A 291 6.99 -1.29 11.94
C VAL A 291 7.19 -1.27 13.46
N VAL A 292 7.87 -2.27 14.00
CA VAL A 292 8.15 -2.34 15.44
C VAL A 292 9.10 -1.23 15.87
N MET A 293 10.19 -1.01 15.11
CA MET A 293 11.15 0.06 15.35
C MET A 293 10.48 1.45 15.30
N GLY A 294 9.67 1.69 14.26
CA GLY A 294 9.07 3.00 14.00
C GLY A 294 8.15 3.51 15.12
N ILE A 295 7.57 2.63 15.95
CA ILE A 295 6.72 3.04 17.08
C ILE A 295 7.54 3.78 18.15
N MET A 296 8.77 3.35 18.39
CA MET A 296 9.63 3.94 19.41
C MET A 296 10.58 5.03 18.88
N ALA A 297 10.57 5.31 17.58
CA ALA A 297 11.44 6.34 17.00
C ALA A 297 11.17 7.75 17.57
N ASN A 298 9.90 8.17 17.64
CA ASN A 298 9.55 9.47 18.20
C ASN A 298 9.82 9.59 19.71
N PRO A 299 9.42 8.62 20.58
CA PRO A 299 9.84 8.62 21.97
C PRO A 299 11.37 8.70 22.13
N PHE A 300 12.12 7.92 21.36
CA PHE A 300 13.58 7.95 21.36
C PHE A 300 14.15 9.34 21.09
N TYR A 301 13.62 10.07 20.10
CA TYR A 301 14.10 11.44 19.82
C TYR A 301 13.88 12.37 21.00
N VAL A 302 12.73 12.27 21.66
CA VAL A 302 12.40 13.08 22.84
C VAL A 302 13.36 12.76 24.01
N ASP A 303 13.54 11.47 24.30
CA ASP A 303 14.38 11.01 25.41
C ASP A 303 15.87 11.29 25.20
N MET A 304 16.31 11.36 23.92
CA MET A 304 17.65 11.79 23.54
C MET A 304 17.83 13.32 23.55
N GLY A 305 16.79 14.09 23.91
CA GLY A 305 16.83 15.54 24.03
C GLY A 305 16.74 16.33 22.73
N TYR A 306 16.30 15.69 21.62
CA TYR A 306 16.08 16.42 20.37
C TYR A 306 14.84 17.31 20.46
N THR A 307 14.97 18.52 19.96
CA THR A 307 13.87 19.49 19.93
C THR A 307 12.82 19.12 18.86
N LYS A 308 11.58 19.62 19.03
CA LYS A 308 10.52 19.41 18.05
C LYS A 308 10.88 19.92 16.66
N ASP A 309 11.59 21.05 16.58
CA ASP A 309 12.01 21.65 15.31
C ASP A 309 13.07 20.82 14.62
N GLU A 310 14.07 20.30 15.37
CA GLU A 310 15.09 19.40 14.84
C GLU A 310 14.45 18.11 14.28
N VAL A 311 13.58 17.48 15.07
CA VAL A 311 12.87 16.27 14.64
C VAL A 311 11.97 16.55 13.43
N ALA A 312 11.26 17.69 13.42
CA ALA A 312 10.42 18.07 12.28
C ALA A 312 11.23 18.29 11.00
N ALA A 313 12.34 19.01 11.08
CA ALA A 313 13.22 19.23 9.94
C ALA A 313 13.81 17.93 9.41
N VAL A 314 14.38 17.10 10.29
CA VAL A 314 15.04 15.85 9.91
C VAL A 314 14.02 14.81 9.43
N SER A 315 12.97 14.53 10.18
CA SER A 315 12.03 13.47 9.87
C SER A 315 11.07 13.83 8.74
N LYS A 316 10.54 15.07 8.71
CA LYS A 316 9.53 15.48 7.74
C LYS A 316 10.11 15.99 6.42
N VAL A 317 11.31 16.53 6.40
CA VAL A 317 11.95 17.01 5.17
C VAL A 317 12.93 15.95 4.66
N PHE A 318 14.02 15.70 5.38
CA PHE A 318 15.04 14.74 4.92
C PHE A 318 14.51 13.32 4.84
N GLY A 319 13.74 12.87 5.84
CA GLY A 319 13.13 11.54 5.84
C GLY A 319 12.21 11.30 4.66
N VAL A 320 11.36 12.27 4.29
CA VAL A 320 10.47 12.15 3.13
C VAL A 320 11.27 12.10 1.83
N VAL A 321 12.23 13.01 1.65
CA VAL A 321 13.10 13.01 0.45
C VAL A 321 13.85 11.68 0.32
N ALA A 322 14.42 11.17 1.43
CA ALA A 322 15.11 9.89 1.45
C ALA A 322 14.18 8.72 1.12
N THR A 323 12.94 8.70 1.64
CA THR A 323 11.94 7.67 1.31
C THR A 323 11.61 7.68 -0.18
N LEU A 324 11.38 8.87 -0.77
CA LEU A 324 11.08 9.01 -2.19
C LEU A 324 12.25 8.55 -3.07
N ALA A 325 13.47 8.97 -2.72
CA ALA A 325 14.68 8.51 -3.38
C ALA A 325 14.83 6.98 -3.28
N GLY A 326 14.59 6.41 -2.09
CA GLY A 326 14.60 4.98 -1.86
C GLY A 326 13.58 4.23 -2.70
N ALA A 327 12.33 4.72 -2.75
CA ALA A 327 11.28 4.11 -3.57
C ALA A 327 11.64 4.14 -5.07
N PHE A 328 12.17 5.27 -5.55
CA PHE A 328 12.66 5.40 -6.94
C PHE A 328 13.80 4.42 -7.24
N VAL A 329 14.83 4.39 -6.39
CA VAL A 329 15.98 3.47 -6.52
C VAL A 329 15.51 2.02 -6.45
N GLY A 330 14.64 1.67 -5.51
CA GLY A 330 14.05 0.34 -5.35
C GLY A 330 13.27 -0.10 -6.59
N GLY A 331 12.51 0.81 -7.20
CA GLY A 331 11.80 0.57 -8.45
C GLY A 331 12.76 0.27 -9.62
N VAL A 332 13.80 1.10 -9.81
CA VAL A 332 14.82 0.91 -10.86
C VAL A 332 15.59 -0.40 -10.66
N LEU A 333 16.05 -0.66 -9.42
CA LEU A 333 16.77 -1.88 -9.09
C LEU A 333 15.90 -3.12 -9.30
N SER A 334 14.61 -3.07 -8.96
CA SER A 334 13.69 -4.20 -9.17
C SER A 334 13.52 -4.55 -10.64
N MET A 335 13.47 -3.56 -11.52
CA MET A 335 13.42 -3.78 -12.98
C MET A 335 14.75 -4.32 -13.54
N ARG A 336 15.87 -3.96 -12.93
CA ARG A 336 17.21 -4.37 -13.41
C ARG A 336 17.68 -5.71 -12.85
N LEU A 337 17.52 -5.90 -11.54
CA LEU A 337 18.06 -7.04 -10.81
C LEU A 337 17.00 -8.11 -10.51
N GLY A 338 15.72 -7.76 -10.67
CA GLY A 338 14.58 -8.58 -10.29
C GLY A 338 14.12 -8.32 -8.85
N VAL A 339 12.82 -8.48 -8.62
CA VAL A 339 12.14 -8.14 -7.36
C VAL A 339 12.73 -8.87 -6.15
N MET A 340 13.01 -10.18 -6.25
CA MET A 340 13.49 -10.98 -5.11
C MET A 340 14.86 -10.53 -4.58
N ARG A 341 15.77 -10.09 -5.46
CA ARG A 341 17.09 -9.58 -5.03
C ARG A 341 16.95 -8.25 -4.31
N VAL A 342 16.05 -7.39 -4.78
CA VAL A 342 15.81 -6.08 -4.15
C VAL A 342 15.04 -6.24 -2.85
N LEU A 343 14.16 -7.25 -2.74
CA LEU A 343 13.54 -7.62 -1.48
C LEU A 343 14.59 -8.03 -0.44
N MET A 344 15.55 -8.87 -0.82
CA MET A 344 16.66 -9.26 0.06
C MET A 344 17.48 -8.04 0.47
N LEU A 345 17.84 -7.19 -0.50
CA LEU A 345 18.57 -5.94 -0.23
C LEU A 345 17.79 -5.04 0.76
N GLY A 346 16.49 -4.85 0.53
CA GLY A 346 15.63 -4.05 1.42
C GLY A 346 15.59 -4.61 2.84
N ALA A 347 15.46 -5.92 3.02
CA ALA A 347 15.46 -6.56 4.34
C ALA A 347 16.82 -6.41 5.07
N VAL A 348 17.93 -6.53 4.35
CA VAL A 348 19.28 -6.29 4.92
C VAL A 348 19.45 -4.84 5.33
N LEU A 349 19.09 -3.90 4.45
CA LEU A 349 19.23 -2.47 4.73
C LEU A 349 18.34 -2.03 5.90
N SER A 350 17.12 -2.57 6.03
CA SER A 350 16.23 -2.29 7.16
C SER A 350 16.81 -2.81 8.49
N ALA A 351 17.37 -4.02 8.51
CA ALA A 351 18.04 -4.52 9.70
C ALA A 351 19.28 -3.68 10.08
N LEU A 352 20.07 -3.26 9.09
CA LEU A 352 21.25 -2.40 9.31
C LEU A 352 20.85 -0.99 9.78
N SER A 353 19.77 -0.40 9.27
CA SER A 353 19.30 0.92 9.73
C SER A 353 18.88 0.88 11.20
N ASN A 354 18.26 -0.20 11.66
CA ASN A 354 17.94 -0.36 13.08
C ASN A 354 19.19 -0.42 13.97
N LEU A 355 20.27 -1.04 13.50
CA LEU A 355 21.57 -1.01 14.22
C LEU A 355 22.18 0.40 14.24
N LEU A 356 21.93 1.22 13.21
CA LEU A 356 22.35 2.63 13.25
C LEU A 356 21.59 3.42 14.31
N PHE A 357 20.31 3.13 14.56
CA PHE A 357 19.57 3.70 15.69
C PHE A 357 20.13 3.27 17.04
N ALA A 358 20.49 1.98 17.19
CA ALA A 358 21.14 1.49 18.39
C ALA A 358 22.47 2.20 18.66
N TRP A 359 23.27 2.41 17.62
CA TRP A 359 24.51 3.17 17.69
C TRP A 359 24.26 4.65 18.00
N LEU A 360 23.28 5.29 17.36
CA LEU A 360 22.92 6.69 17.61
C LEU A 360 22.55 6.93 19.09
N GLY A 361 21.85 5.99 19.71
CA GLY A 361 21.50 6.05 21.13
C GLY A 361 22.70 6.14 22.08
N GLN A 362 23.88 5.78 21.63
CA GLN A 362 25.14 5.85 22.41
C GLN A 362 25.96 7.13 22.17
N GLN A 363 25.59 7.92 21.14
CA GLN A 363 26.38 9.11 20.73
C GLN A 363 25.92 10.42 21.40
N GLY A 364 24.78 10.38 22.15
CA GLY A 364 24.19 11.60 22.71
C GLY A 364 23.47 12.45 21.64
N HIS A 365 23.18 13.71 22.02
CA HIS A 365 22.47 14.65 21.14
C HIS A 365 23.39 15.13 20.00
N SER A 366 23.04 14.75 18.76
CA SER A 366 23.75 15.18 17.54
C SER A 366 22.82 15.21 16.34
N VAL A 367 22.42 16.41 15.92
CA VAL A 367 21.51 16.61 14.77
C VAL A 367 22.09 16.07 13.45
N PRO A 368 23.39 16.25 13.13
CA PRO A 368 23.96 15.66 11.91
C PRO A 368 23.91 14.14 11.90
N LEU A 369 24.15 13.46 13.03
CA LEU A 369 24.06 12.01 13.13
C LEU A 369 22.59 11.55 13.02
N LEU A 370 21.66 12.25 13.69
CA LEU A 370 20.22 11.99 13.56
C LEU A 370 19.79 12.08 12.09
N MET A 371 20.22 13.14 11.39
CA MET A 371 19.90 13.33 9.97
C MET A 371 20.44 12.17 9.10
N ALA A 372 21.66 11.74 9.34
CA ALA A 372 22.26 10.62 8.60
C ALA A 372 21.51 9.31 8.85
N VAL A 373 21.21 8.98 10.12
CA VAL A 373 20.52 7.73 10.50
C VAL A 373 19.08 7.71 9.99
N VAL A 374 18.32 8.79 10.18
CA VAL A 374 16.93 8.91 9.68
C VAL A 374 16.89 8.85 8.16
N SER A 375 17.87 9.47 7.46
CA SER A 375 17.92 9.41 6.00
C SER A 375 18.25 7.99 5.51
N ALA A 376 19.19 7.29 6.15
CA ALA A 376 19.51 5.90 5.83
C ALA A 376 18.33 4.97 6.05
N ASP A 377 17.61 5.13 7.15
CA ASP A 377 16.41 4.34 7.46
C ASP A 377 15.30 4.57 6.44
N ASN A 378 14.97 5.82 6.17
CA ASN A 378 13.90 6.14 5.22
C ASN A 378 14.25 5.73 3.77
N LEU A 379 15.53 5.83 3.37
CA LEU A 379 16.01 5.33 2.09
C LEU A 379 15.82 3.80 2.00
N SER A 380 16.22 3.09 3.04
CA SER A 380 16.08 1.62 3.16
C SER A 380 14.61 1.21 3.09
N GLY A 381 13.76 1.87 3.88
CA GLY A 381 12.32 1.64 3.90
C GLY A 381 11.65 1.93 2.55
N GLY A 382 12.12 2.95 1.82
CA GLY A 382 11.66 3.26 0.46
C GLY A 382 11.99 2.14 -0.52
N ILE A 383 13.25 1.67 -0.55
CA ILE A 383 13.69 0.54 -1.39
C ILE A 383 12.90 -0.71 -1.07
N ALA A 384 12.80 -1.07 0.22
CA ALA A 384 12.07 -2.25 0.69
C ALA A 384 10.59 -2.20 0.30
N SER A 385 9.94 -1.03 0.49
CA SER A 385 8.52 -0.85 0.18
C SER A 385 8.22 -1.01 -1.31
N ALA A 386 9.00 -0.39 -2.21
CA ALA A 386 8.78 -0.51 -3.65
C ALA A 386 8.92 -1.96 -4.13
N ALA A 387 9.96 -2.67 -3.66
CA ALA A 387 10.16 -4.08 -3.99
C ALA A 387 9.05 -4.96 -3.42
N PHE A 388 8.60 -4.71 -2.19
CA PHE A 388 7.58 -5.51 -1.52
C PHE A 388 6.21 -5.35 -2.17
N ILE A 389 5.82 -4.13 -2.55
CA ILE A 389 4.59 -3.88 -3.31
C ILE A 389 4.62 -4.61 -4.65
N ALA A 390 5.76 -4.58 -5.35
CA ALA A 390 5.93 -5.33 -6.59
C ALA A 390 5.83 -6.85 -6.37
N TYR A 391 6.38 -7.35 -5.26
CA TYR A 391 6.29 -8.76 -4.88
C TYR A 391 4.84 -9.18 -4.59
N LEU A 392 4.11 -8.43 -3.75
CA LEU A 392 2.70 -8.70 -3.49
C LEU A 392 1.87 -8.71 -4.77
N SER A 393 2.17 -7.78 -5.68
CA SER A 393 1.48 -7.70 -6.97
C SER A 393 1.75 -8.94 -7.83
N SER A 394 2.99 -9.47 -7.82
CA SER A 394 3.36 -10.67 -8.58
C SER A 394 2.73 -11.97 -8.06
N LEU A 395 2.38 -12.01 -6.77
CA LEU A 395 1.67 -13.13 -6.16
C LEU A 395 0.17 -13.11 -6.44
N THR A 396 -0.37 -11.94 -6.76
CA THR A 396 -1.80 -11.71 -6.93
C THR A 396 -2.28 -12.24 -8.28
N ASN A 397 -3.34 -13.06 -8.27
CA ASN A 397 -4.03 -13.43 -9.51
C ASN A 397 -4.85 -12.24 -10.00
N VAL A 398 -4.68 -11.88 -11.28
CA VAL A 398 -5.35 -10.73 -11.89
C VAL A 398 -6.89 -10.86 -11.86
N GLN A 399 -7.42 -12.09 -11.85
CA GLN A 399 -8.86 -12.33 -11.71
C GLN A 399 -9.41 -11.90 -10.34
N TYR A 400 -8.60 -12.01 -9.28
CA TYR A 400 -8.96 -11.71 -7.89
C TYR A 400 -8.09 -10.58 -7.32
N SER A 401 -7.64 -9.66 -8.17
CA SER A 401 -6.63 -8.66 -7.85
C SER A 401 -6.99 -7.81 -6.63
N ALA A 402 -8.23 -7.32 -6.53
CA ALA A 402 -8.68 -6.54 -5.38
C ALA A 402 -8.69 -7.37 -4.09
N THR A 403 -9.27 -8.57 -4.13
CA THR A 403 -9.43 -9.41 -2.93
C THR A 403 -8.09 -9.94 -2.42
N GLN A 404 -7.28 -10.54 -3.30
CA GLN A 404 -5.99 -11.11 -2.89
C GLN A 404 -5.01 -10.04 -2.43
N TYR A 405 -4.91 -8.92 -3.16
CA TYR A 405 -4.00 -7.85 -2.77
C TYR A 405 -4.45 -7.14 -1.49
N ALA A 406 -5.75 -6.92 -1.30
CA ALA A 406 -6.28 -6.37 -0.05
C ALA A 406 -5.97 -7.27 1.15
N LEU A 407 -6.10 -8.60 0.99
CA LEU A 407 -5.71 -9.56 2.01
C LEU A 407 -4.22 -9.45 2.34
N PHE A 408 -3.35 -9.52 1.32
CA PHE A 408 -1.91 -9.45 1.51
C PHE A 408 -1.48 -8.14 2.18
N SER A 409 -2.02 -7.00 1.72
CA SER A 409 -1.73 -5.68 2.28
C SER A 409 -2.26 -5.51 3.71
N SER A 410 -3.33 -6.20 4.09
CA SER A 410 -3.81 -6.24 5.48
C SER A 410 -2.92 -7.12 6.35
N MET A 411 -2.54 -8.31 5.88
CA MET A 411 -1.68 -9.23 6.61
C MET A 411 -0.30 -8.65 6.92
N MET A 412 0.28 -7.90 6.00
CA MET A 412 1.62 -7.31 6.19
C MET A 412 1.69 -6.31 7.35
N LEU A 413 0.55 -5.80 7.82
CA LEU A 413 0.50 -4.82 8.91
C LEU A 413 -0.06 -5.38 10.22
N LEU A 414 -0.89 -6.44 10.17
CA LEU A 414 -1.59 -6.97 11.34
C LEU A 414 -0.61 -7.45 12.41
N LEU A 415 0.24 -8.43 12.08
CA LEU A 415 1.18 -9.01 13.04
C LEU A 415 2.26 -8.01 13.49
N PRO A 416 2.89 -7.23 12.59
CA PRO A 416 3.84 -6.20 13.01
C PRO A 416 3.23 -5.17 13.96
N LYS A 417 2.01 -4.69 13.69
CA LYS A 417 1.33 -3.72 14.58
C LYS A 417 0.96 -4.31 15.93
N TRP A 418 0.55 -5.58 15.96
CA TRP A 418 0.25 -6.25 17.20
C TRP A 418 1.50 -6.37 18.08
N ILE A 419 2.62 -6.81 17.53
CA ILE A 419 3.90 -6.92 18.23
C ILE A 419 4.41 -5.53 18.65
N ALA A 420 4.28 -4.53 17.79
CA ALA A 420 4.68 -3.16 18.07
C ALA A 420 3.98 -2.55 19.31
N GLY A 421 2.80 -3.05 19.67
CA GLY A 421 2.11 -2.65 20.90
C GLY A 421 2.90 -2.95 22.18
N PHE A 422 3.84 -3.90 22.15
CA PHE A 422 4.69 -4.26 23.28
C PHE A 422 6.02 -3.51 23.34
N SER A 423 6.32 -2.70 22.32
CA SER A 423 7.63 -2.00 22.18
C SER A 423 7.96 -1.11 23.38
N GLY A 424 6.97 -0.39 23.94
CA GLY A 424 7.18 0.47 25.10
C GLY A 424 7.63 -0.32 26.32
N ARG A 425 6.97 -1.43 26.62
CA ARG A 425 7.35 -2.31 27.74
C ARG A 425 8.78 -2.86 27.58
N PHE A 426 9.17 -3.18 26.36
CA PHE A 426 10.52 -3.65 26.10
C PHE A 426 11.56 -2.54 26.34
N VAL A 427 11.28 -1.33 25.86
CA VAL A 427 12.16 -0.17 26.08
C VAL A 427 12.27 0.19 27.55
N ASP A 428 11.16 0.16 28.28
CA ASP A 428 11.16 0.42 29.73
C ASP A 428 12.00 -0.61 30.52
N ALA A 429 12.03 -1.87 30.07
CA ALA A 429 12.75 -2.94 30.72
C ALA A 429 14.25 -3.00 30.34
N TYR A 430 14.59 -2.75 29.08
CA TYR A 430 15.92 -3.03 28.51
C TYR A 430 16.58 -1.81 27.86
N GLY A 431 15.85 -0.70 27.70
CA GLY A 431 16.35 0.52 27.06
C GLY A 431 16.31 0.49 25.52
N TYR A 432 16.62 1.64 24.92
CA TYR A 432 16.53 1.84 23.48
C TYR A 432 17.57 1.07 22.67
N THR A 433 18.81 0.97 23.17
CA THR A 433 19.89 0.26 22.46
C THR A 433 19.52 -1.20 22.21
N ASP A 434 19.11 -1.91 23.28
CA ASP A 434 18.71 -3.32 23.18
C ASP A 434 17.43 -3.50 22.39
N PHE A 435 16.52 -2.52 22.47
CA PHE A 435 15.31 -2.51 21.64
C PHE A 435 15.65 -2.45 20.15
N PHE A 436 16.49 -1.53 19.71
CA PHE A 436 16.87 -1.40 18.30
C PHE A 436 17.68 -2.60 17.81
N ILE A 437 18.56 -3.18 18.64
CA ILE A 437 19.22 -4.46 18.33
C ILE A 437 18.19 -5.58 18.19
N GLY A 438 17.22 -5.67 19.10
CA GLY A 438 16.12 -6.63 19.04
C GLY A 438 15.32 -6.50 17.75
N THR A 439 14.98 -5.26 17.33
CA THR A 439 14.27 -5.03 16.06
C THR A 439 15.11 -5.42 14.84
N ALA A 440 16.42 -5.20 14.86
CA ALA A 440 17.32 -5.70 13.80
C ALA A 440 17.32 -7.23 13.74
N LEU A 441 17.36 -7.90 14.90
CA LEU A 441 17.30 -9.38 14.98
C LEU A 441 15.97 -9.94 14.47
N LEU A 442 14.85 -9.22 14.62
CA LEU A 442 13.58 -9.59 13.99
C LEU A 442 13.65 -9.62 12.45
N GLY A 443 14.65 -8.96 11.87
CA GLY A 443 14.94 -9.03 10.43
C GLY A 443 15.57 -10.37 9.99
N LEU A 444 16.23 -11.13 10.87
CA LEU A 444 16.91 -12.38 10.50
C LEU A 444 15.96 -13.46 9.96
N PRO A 445 14.81 -13.76 10.62
CA PRO A 445 13.82 -14.66 10.05
C PRO A 445 13.32 -14.20 8.66
N VAL A 446 13.22 -12.90 8.45
CA VAL A 446 12.79 -12.32 7.16
C VAL A 446 13.80 -12.63 6.06
N LEU A 447 15.10 -12.49 6.32
CA LEU A 447 16.16 -12.85 5.36
C LEU A 447 16.08 -14.32 4.95
N LEU A 448 15.87 -15.21 5.94
CA LEU A 448 15.67 -16.64 5.67
C LEU A 448 14.42 -16.89 4.82
N LEU A 449 13.29 -16.25 5.15
CA LEU A 449 12.05 -16.38 4.39
C LEU A 449 12.21 -15.87 2.96
N VAL A 450 12.88 -14.75 2.73
CA VAL A 450 13.17 -14.24 1.38
C VAL A 450 14.07 -15.22 0.60
N ALA A 451 15.10 -15.76 1.24
CA ALA A 451 15.98 -16.74 0.62
C ALA A 451 15.23 -18.02 0.22
N LEU A 452 14.35 -18.52 1.09
CA LEU A 452 13.50 -19.69 0.78
C LEU A 452 12.47 -19.37 -0.30
N ALA A 453 11.80 -18.22 -0.22
CA ALA A 453 10.80 -17.80 -1.20
C ALA A 453 11.41 -17.57 -2.59
N SER A 454 12.69 -17.17 -2.67
CA SER A 454 13.40 -17.04 -3.96
C SER A 454 13.54 -18.34 -4.74
N ARG A 455 13.41 -19.49 -4.07
CA ARG A 455 13.44 -20.83 -4.68
C ARG A 455 12.06 -21.31 -5.14
N VAL A 456 11.00 -20.62 -4.72
CA VAL A 456 9.63 -20.95 -5.14
C VAL A 456 9.44 -20.50 -6.59
N LYS A 457 9.04 -21.42 -7.45
CA LYS A 457 8.65 -21.06 -8.82
C LYS A 457 7.35 -20.26 -8.77
N MET A 458 7.40 -19.03 -9.26
CA MET A 458 6.19 -18.22 -9.39
C MET A 458 5.26 -18.90 -10.40
N ALA A 459 4.02 -19.17 -9.96
CA ALA A 459 3.02 -19.70 -10.86
C ALA A 459 2.68 -18.64 -11.92
N PRO A 460 2.53 -19.02 -13.21
CA PRO A 460 2.09 -18.08 -14.22
C PRO A 460 0.77 -17.42 -13.76
N SER A 461 0.68 -16.11 -13.88
CA SER A 461 -0.61 -15.41 -13.75
C SER A 461 -1.49 -15.89 -14.90
N ALA A 462 -2.54 -16.63 -14.57
CA ALA A 462 -3.52 -17.11 -15.56
C ALA A 462 -4.22 -15.94 -16.28
#